data_4d5ca32f2b9adc3d30dd965de355e8b2
#
_entry.id   4d5ca32f2b9adc3d30dd965de355e8b2
#
_cell.length_a   1.000
_cell.length_b   1.000
_cell.length_c   1.000
_cell.angle_alpha   90.00
_cell.angle_beta   90.00
_cell.angle_gamma   90.00
#
_symmetry.space_group_name_H-M   'P 1'
#
loop_
_entity.id
_entity.type
_entity.pdbx_description
1 polymer ?
#
loop_
_entity_poly.entity_id
_entity_poly.type
_entity_poly.pdbx_seq_one_letter_code
_entity_poly.pdbx_strand_id
1 'polypeptide(L)'
;MKNYVVESYEKYREEDRLTTNNARKIEFLNTVRILEEHIKENSKILDCAAGTGIYAFHFAENNHSVTATDITPRHVAVMNEKLINKKYDMKTAVLDAVDLSAFDDESFDVVLNMGPLYHLVEKEKREQCMNECVRVLKRKGILATAYIPRFFIFQYIAMSDPKYLDLQLAKQLTETGVLKHSDEKCFWTDTYY
;
A
#
# COMPACT_ATOMS: atom_id res chain seq x y z
N MET A 1 -12.50 -15.83 -8.56
CA MET A 1 -11.12 -16.28 -8.33
C MET A 1 -10.76 -15.91 -6.90
N LYS A 2 -10.08 -16.79 -6.13
CA LYS A 2 -9.62 -16.43 -4.76
C LYS A 2 -8.62 -15.29 -4.84
N ASN A 3 -8.79 -14.27 -4.00
CA ASN A 3 -7.80 -13.21 -3.84
C ASN A 3 -6.95 -13.53 -2.59
N TYR A 4 -5.81 -14.16 -2.80
CA TYR A 4 -4.91 -14.58 -1.71
C TYR A 4 -4.34 -13.40 -0.92
N VAL A 5 -4.22 -12.23 -1.54
CA VAL A 5 -3.80 -11.00 -0.84
C VAL A 5 -4.83 -10.65 0.21
N VAL A 6 -6.11 -10.55 -0.17
CA VAL A 6 -7.21 -10.27 0.78
C VAL A 6 -7.27 -11.31 1.88
N GLU A 7 -7.22 -12.63 1.53
CA GLU A 7 -7.25 -13.70 2.53
C GLU A 7 -6.09 -13.62 3.54
N SER A 8 -4.91 -13.19 3.09
CA SER A 8 -3.74 -13.02 3.96
C SER A 8 -3.93 -11.84 4.91
N TYR A 9 -4.42 -10.71 4.40
CA TYR A 9 -4.65 -9.50 5.18
C TYR A 9 -5.86 -9.60 6.13
N GLU A 10 -6.88 -10.40 5.81
CA GLU A 10 -7.97 -10.72 6.76
C GLU A 10 -7.46 -11.40 8.05
N LYS A 11 -6.33 -12.08 7.98
CA LYS A 11 -5.71 -12.80 9.10
C LYS A 11 -4.55 -12.04 9.73
N TYR A 12 -3.97 -11.08 9.03
CA TYR A 12 -2.80 -10.35 9.47
C TYR A 12 -3.19 -9.12 10.28
N ARG A 13 -2.41 -8.86 11.33
CA ARG A 13 -2.60 -7.70 12.20
C ARG A 13 -1.82 -6.50 11.67
N GLU A 14 -2.41 -5.80 10.68
CA GLU A 14 -1.78 -4.65 10.02
C GLU A 14 -1.70 -3.42 10.94
N GLU A 15 -2.54 -3.33 11.97
CA GLU A 15 -2.70 -2.19 12.86
C GLU A 15 -1.38 -1.71 13.49
N ASP A 16 -0.51 -2.66 13.79
CA ASP A 16 0.74 -2.39 14.49
C ASP A 16 1.97 -2.42 13.57
N ARG A 17 1.79 -2.70 12.25
CA ARG A 17 2.90 -2.97 11.32
C ARG A 17 3.99 -1.91 11.38
N LEU A 18 3.63 -0.65 11.24
CA LEU A 18 4.60 0.45 11.20
C LEU A 18 5.05 0.96 12.58
N THR A 19 4.61 0.33 13.66
CA THR A 19 4.96 0.70 15.03
C THR A 19 5.70 -0.37 15.81
N THR A 20 5.81 -1.60 15.28
CA THR A 20 6.35 -2.78 15.99
C THR A 20 7.84 -2.71 16.26
N ASN A 21 8.63 -2.07 15.41
CA ASN A 21 10.07 -1.94 15.60
C ASN A 21 10.63 -0.63 15.00
N ASN A 22 11.88 -0.32 15.31
CA ASN A 22 12.50 0.94 14.91
C ASN A 22 12.62 1.08 13.38
N ALA A 23 12.90 0.03 12.64
CA ALA A 23 13.03 0.10 11.17
C ALA A 23 11.69 0.50 10.53
N ARG A 24 10.59 -0.09 10.98
CA ARG A 24 9.24 0.23 10.51
C ARG A 24 8.78 1.63 10.93
N LYS A 25 9.15 2.07 12.13
CA LYS A 25 8.91 3.46 12.57
C LYS A 25 9.66 4.46 11.70
N ILE A 26 10.90 4.15 11.33
CA ILE A 26 11.71 4.99 10.43
C ILE A 26 11.08 5.07 9.04
N GLU A 27 10.54 3.96 8.51
CA GLU A 27 9.78 3.93 7.25
C GLU A 27 8.63 4.96 7.31
N PHE A 28 7.78 4.88 8.33
CA PHE A 28 6.67 5.80 8.50
C PHE A 28 7.13 7.26 8.63
N LEU A 29 8.04 7.54 9.56
CA LEU A 29 8.51 8.90 9.86
C LEU A 29 9.19 9.56 8.66
N ASN A 30 10.02 8.83 7.91
CA ASN A 30 10.68 9.38 6.73
C ASN A 30 9.67 9.63 5.60
N THR A 31 8.72 8.72 5.38
CA THR A 31 7.68 8.90 4.36
C THR A 31 6.86 10.14 4.66
N VAL A 32 6.38 10.28 5.88
CA VAL A 32 5.60 11.45 6.30
C VAL A 32 6.40 12.73 6.15
N ARG A 33 7.64 12.78 6.67
CA ARG A 33 8.50 13.96 6.57
C ARG A 33 8.70 14.42 5.12
N ILE A 34 8.99 13.48 4.21
CA ILE A 34 9.20 13.81 2.79
C ILE A 34 7.88 14.32 2.17
N LEU A 35 6.76 13.71 2.49
CA LEU A 35 5.47 14.11 1.94
C LEU A 35 5.05 15.50 2.44
N GLU A 36 5.21 15.79 3.73
CA GLU A 36 4.88 17.09 4.33
C GLU A 36 5.68 18.26 3.73
N GLU A 37 6.92 18.03 3.27
CA GLU A 37 7.73 19.03 2.57
C GLU A 37 7.09 19.48 1.22
N HIS A 38 6.18 18.67 0.67
CA HIS A 38 5.63 18.88 -0.68
C HIS A 38 4.10 19.06 -0.69
N ILE A 39 3.38 18.53 0.31
CA ILE A 39 1.92 18.62 0.40
C ILE A 39 1.52 20.01 0.89
N LYS A 40 0.61 20.65 0.17
CA LYS A 40 0.06 21.95 0.58
C LYS A 40 -0.96 21.78 1.70
N GLU A 41 -1.09 22.80 2.54
CA GLU A 41 -2.14 22.83 3.57
C GLU A 41 -3.54 22.58 2.99
N ASN A 42 -4.40 21.92 3.75
CA ASN A 42 -5.78 21.60 3.39
C ASN A 42 -5.93 20.85 2.06
N SER A 43 -4.94 20.03 1.68
CA SER A 43 -4.97 19.20 0.47
C SER A 43 -6.03 18.11 0.58
N LYS A 44 -6.59 17.73 -0.57
CA LYS A 44 -7.47 16.57 -0.72
C LYS A 44 -6.63 15.36 -1.09
N ILE A 45 -6.58 14.37 -0.19
CA ILE A 45 -5.68 13.21 -0.27
C ILE A 45 -6.48 11.93 -0.47
N LEU A 46 -6.08 11.10 -1.45
CA LEU A 46 -6.49 9.72 -1.55
C LEU A 46 -5.38 8.82 -1.00
N ASP A 47 -5.67 8.05 0.03
CA ASP A 47 -4.81 6.94 0.48
C ASP A 47 -5.37 5.64 -0.10
N CYS A 48 -4.75 5.21 -1.21
CA CYS A 48 -5.18 4.07 -2.01
C CYS A 48 -4.52 2.79 -1.49
N ALA A 49 -5.31 1.85 -0.97
CA ALA A 49 -4.88 0.69 -0.20
C ALA A 49 -4.21 1.07 1.13
N ALA A 50 -4.96 1.82 1.92
CA ALA A 50 -4.53 2.44 3.17
C ALA A 50 -4.22 1.46 4.30
N GLY A 51 -4.51 0.15 4.14
CA GLY A 51 -4.48 -0.80 5.23
C GLY A 51 -5.41 -0.35 6.37
N THR A 52 -4.92 -0.30 7.58
CA THR A 52 -5.68 0.22 8.73
C THR A 52 -5.51 1.73 8.96
N GLY A 53 -5.02 2.45 7.93
CA GLY A 53 -5.09 3.90 7.80
C GLY A 53 -3.99 4.70 8.46
N ILE A 54 -2.80 4.17 8.68
CA ILE A 54 -1.76 4.90 9.44
C ILE A 54 -1.40 6.25 8.79
N TYR A 55 -1.24 6.30 7.46
CA TYR A 55 -0.99 7.56 6.74
C TYR A 55 -2.25 8.41 6.66
N ALA A 56 -3.40 7.79 6.39
CA ALA A 56 -4.68 8.48 6.30
C ALA A 56 -5.02 9.24 7.58
N PHE A 57 -4.87 8.59 8.74
CA PHE A 57 -5.10 9.25 10.04
C PHE A 57 -4.09 10.36 10.31
N HIS A 58 -2.82 10.14 9.98
CA HIS A 58 -1.80 11.18 10.15
C HIS A 58 -2.16 12.47 9.39
N PHE A 59 -2.52 12.35 8.12
CA PHE A 59 -2.89 13.52 7.31
C PHE A 59 -4.23 14.13 7.73
N ALA A 60 -5.20 13.32 8.14
CA ALA A 60 -6.47 13.82 8.65
C ALA A 60 -6.31 14.61 9.97
N GLU A 61 -5.41 14.18 10.86
CA GLU A 61 -5.02 14.90 12.08
C GLU A 61 -4.37 16.26 11.78
N ASN A 62 -3.71 16.37 10.63
CA ASN A 62 -3.07 17.60 10.15
C ASN A 62 -3.97 18.45 9.21
N ASN A 63 -5.30 18.32 9.37
CA ASN A 63 -6.32 19.11 8.68
C ASN A 63 -6.39 18.93 7.15
N HIS A 64 -5.95 17.79 6.62
CA HIS A 64 -6.22 17.42 5.25
C HIS A 64 -7.59 16.73 5.11
N SER A 65 -8.23 16.89 3.95
CA SER A 65 -9.41 16.11 3.58
C SER A 65 -8.97 14.77 3.02
N VAL A 66 -9.22 13.66 3.72
CA VAL A 66 -8.68 12.35 3.36
C VAL A 66 -9.79 11.39 2.94
N THR A 67 -9.54 10.70 1.82
CA THR A 67 -10.31 9.51 1.44
C THR A 67 -9.38 8.31 1.51
N ALA A 68 -9.68 7.34 2.38
CA ALA A 68 -8.89 6.13 2.55
C ALA A 68 -9.63 4.92 2.00
N THR A 69 -9.00 4.18 1.10
CA THR A 69 -9.60 2.97 0.51
C THR A 69 -8.74 1.75 0.76
N ASP A 70 -9.35 0.58 0.86
CA ASP A 70 -8.64 -0.69 0.90
C ASP A 70 -9.52 -1.79 0.33
N ILE A 71 -8.92 -2.78 -0.33
CA ILE A 71 -9.65 -3.92 -0.88
C ILE A 71 -10.12 -4.88 0.21
N THR A 72 -9.49 -4.86 1.39
CA THR A 72 -9.78 -5.73 2.52
C THR A 72 -10.88 -5.13 3.42
N PRO A 73 -12.09 -5.71 3.48
CA PRO A 73 -13.18 -5.16 4.30
C PRO A 73 -12.83 -4.98 5.78
N ARG A 74 -12.05 -5.90 6.35
CA ARG A 74 -11.56 -5.80 7.73
C ARG A 74 -10.76 -4.52 7.98
N HIS A 75 -9.89 -4.12 7.05
CA HIS A 75 -9.10 -2.89 7.19
C HIS A 75 -9.99 -1.65 7.24
N VAL A 76 -10.98 -1.60 6.35
CA VAL A 76 -11.95 -0.49 6.33
C VAL A 76 -12.78 -0.47 7.62
N ALA A 77 -13.20 -1.63 8.13
CA ALA A 77 -13.89 -1.72 9.42
C ALA A 77 -13.04 -1.16 10.58
N VAL A 78 -11.76 -1.51 10.63
CA VAL A 78 -10.81 -0.98 11.63
C VAL A 78 -10.64 0.53 11.51
N MET A 79 -10.55 1.07 10.29
CA MET A 79 -10.50 2.53 10.09
C MET A 79 -11.78 3.20 10.60
N ASN A 80 -12.95 2.64 10.30
CA ASN A 80 -14.23 3.17 10.79
C ASN A 80 -14.33 3.13 12.32
N GLU A 81 -13.88 2.07 12.97
CA GLU A 81 -13.81 2.00 14.43
C GLU A 81 -12.93 3.11 15.03
N LYS A 82 -11.75 3.33 14.44
CA LYS A 82 -10.83 4.40 14.86
C LYS A 82 -11.42 5.80 14.64
N LEU A 83 -12.32 5.98 13.67
CA LEU A 83 -12.99 7.26 13.39
C LEU A 83 -14.08 7.60 14.38
N ILE A 84 -14.58 6.64 15.16
CA ILE A 84 -15.62 6.90 16.17
C ILE A 84 -15.13 8.00 17.12
N ASN A 85 -15.95 9.04 17.28
CA ASN A 85 -15.66 10.23 18.10
C ASN A 85 -14.49 11.12 17.63
N LYS A 86 -13.95 10.90 16.43
CA LYS A 86 -12.98 11.79 15.79
C LYS A 86 -13.69 12.83 14.94
N LYS A 87 -13.15 14.04 14.92
CA LYS A 87 -13.67 15.15 14.09
C LYS A 87 -12.75 15.39 12.88
N TYR A 88 -12.34 14.30 12.22
CA TYR A 88 -11.52 14.40 11.03
C TYR A 88 -12.38 14.51 9.77
N ASP A 89 -11.93 15.29 8.79
CA ASP A 89 -12.48 15.23 7.43
C ASP A 89 -11.91 14.00 6.71
N MET A 90 -12.39 12.83 7.12
CA MET A 90 -11.91 11.56 6.59
C MET A 90 -13.10 10.64 6.23
N LYS A 91 -13.01 10.04 5.04
CA LYS A 91 -13.95 9.03 4.52
C LYS A 91 -13.21 7.74 4.23
N THR A 92 -13.90 6.61 4.36
CA THR A 92 -13.35 5.30 4.04
C THR A 92 -14.25 4.55 3.05
N ALA A 93 -13.67 3.69 2.22
CA ALA A 93 -14.42 2.82 1.32
C ALA A 93 -13.67 1.52 1.03
N VAL A 94 -14.43 0.43 0.79
CA VAL A 94 -13.87 -0.81 0.25
C VAL A 94 -13.77 -0.67 -1.26
N LEU A 95 -12.56 -0.51 -1.79
CA LEU A 95 -12.28 -0.36 -3.23
C LEU A 95 -10.99 -1.08 -3.60
N ASP A 96 -10.93 -1.56 -4.84
CA ASP A 96 -9.72 -2.10 -5.44
C ASP A 96 -8.91 -0.97 -6.09
N ALA A 97 -7.61 -0.92 -5.85
CA ALA A 97 -6.71 0.09 -6.42
C ALA A 97 -6.63 0.06 -7.96
N VAL A 98 -7.06 -1.01 -8.59
CA VAL A 98 -7.13 -1.11 -10.06
C VAL A 98 -8.43 -0.53 -10.63
N ASP A 99 -9.39 -0.18 -9.78
CA ASP A 99 -10.67 0.42 -10.18
C ASP A 99 -11.05 1.55 -9.21
N LEU A 100 -10.69 2.77 -9.56
CA LEU A 100 -11.03 3.98 -8.84
C LEU A 100 -12.15 4.76 -9.56
N SER A 101 -12.98 4.10 -10.36
CA SER A 101 -14.10 4.71 -11.12
C SER A 101 -15.15 5.41 -10.25
N ALA A 102 -15.17 5.13 -8.95
CA ALA A 102 -15.98 5.86 -7.98
C ALA A 102 -15.54 7.33 -7.79
N PHE A 103 -14.38 7.73 -8.32
CA PHE A 103 -13.83 9.08 -8.23
C PHE A 103 -13.70 9.71 -9.61
N ASP A 104 -14.02 10.98 -9.69
CA ASP A 104 -13.85 11.79 -10.89
C ASP A 104 -12.37 12.00 -11.22
N ASP A 105 -12.08 12.30 -12.49
CA ASP A 105 -10.75 12.70 -12.93
C ASP A 105 -10.29 13.95 -12.18
N GLU A 106 -9.00 14.08 -11.97
CA GLU A 106 -8.37 15.26 -11.34
C GLU A 106 -9.04 15.69 -10.01
N SER A 107 -9.46 14.74 -9.17
CA SER A 107 -10.21 15.01 -7.93
C SER A 107 -9.35 15.15 -6.67
N PHE A 108 -8.11 14.68 -6.68
CA PHE A 108 -7.21 14.69 -5.53
C PHE A 108 -5.93 15.51 -5.78
N ASP A 109 -5.46 16.21 -4.75
CA ASP A 109 -4.18 16.93 -4.78
C ASP A 109 -3.00 15.98 -4.57
N VAL A 110 -3.24 14.90 -3.81
CA VAL A 110 -2.25 13.87 -3.47
C VAL A 110 -2.89 12.50 -3.59
N VAL A 111 -2.16 11.55 -4.16
CA VAL A 111 -2.51 10.12 -4.15
C VAL A 111 -1.37 9.33 -3.52
N LEU A 112 -1.67 8.61 -2.45
CA LEU A 112 -0.76 7.67 -1.80
C LEU A 112 -1.07 6.27 -2.30
N ASN A 113 -0.13 5.64 -3.00
CA ASN A 113 -0.20 4.28 -3.50
C ASN A 113 0.91 3.45 -2.85
N MET A 114 0.77 3.21 -1.53
CA MET A 114 1.84 2.71 -0.68
C MET A 114 1.85 1.18 -0.51
N GLY A 115 0.93 0.47 -1.18
CA GLY A 115 0.75 -0.98 -1.00
C GLY A 115 0.52 -1.79 -2.28
N PRO A 116 -0.32 -1.35 -3.21
CA PRO A 116 -0.84 -2.21 -4.27
C PRO A 116 0.21 -2.81 -5.20
N LEU A 117 1.20 -2.03 -5.64
CA LEU A 117 2.08 -2.43 -6.74
C LEU A 117 2.86 -3.72 -6.46
N TYR A 118 3.26 -3.95 -5.23
CA TYR A 118 3.97 -5.19 -4.89
C TYR A 118 3.05 -6.38 -4.61
N HIS A 119 1.73 -6.20 -4.66
CA HIS A 119 0.74 -7.28 -4.58
C HIS A 119 0.06 -7.57 -5.92
N LEU A 120 0.22 -6.69 -6.91
CA LEU A 120 -0.30 -6.88 -8.25
C LEU A 120 0.75 -7.58 -9.11
N VAL A 121 0.72 -8.93 -9.13
CA VAL A 121 1.73 -9.74 -9.83
C VAL A 121 1.59 -9.70 -11.36
N GLU A 122 0.40 -9.40 -11.89
CA GLU A 122 0.18 -9.18 -13.32
C GLU A 122 0.58 -7.76 -13.71
N LYS A 123 1.36 -7.64 -14.77
CA LYS A 123 1.84 -6.35 -15.28
C LYS A 123 0.68 -5.41 -15.65
N GLU A 124 -0.32 -5.94 -16.32
CA GLU A 124 -1.50 -5.21 -16.79
C GLU A 124 -2.27 -4.57 -15.61
N LYS A 125 -2.37 -5.27 -14.49
CA LYS A 125 -3.01 -4.74 -13.28
C LYS A 125 -2.18 -3.64 -12.63
N ARG A 126 -0.85 -3.75 -12.62
CA ARG A 126 0.02 -2.67 -12.14
C ARG A 126 -0.13 -1.42 -12.99
N GLU A 127 -0.14 -1.58 -14.32
CA GLU A 127 -0.36 -0.47 -15.26
C GLU A 127 -1.75 0.14 -15.06
N GLN A 128 -2.80 -0.66 -14.90
CA GLN A 128 -4.15 -0.19 -14.62
C GLN A 128 -4.21 0.59 -13.30
N CYS A 129 -3.65 0.06 -12.22
CA CYS A 129 -3.56 0.75 -10.93
C CYS A 129 -2.88 2.12 -11.06
N MET A 130 -1.74 2.17 -11.73
CA MET A 130 -1.02 3.44 -11.95
C MET A 130 -1.82 4.42 -12.80
N ASN A 131 -2.48 3.95 -13.87
CA ASN A 131 -3.33 4.79 -14.71
C ASN A 131 -4.51 5.37 -13.92
N GLU A 132 -5.15 4.58 -13.06
CA GLU A 132 -6.23 5.06 -12.19
C GLU A 132 -5.71 6.09 -11.18
N CYS A 133 -4.57 5.84 -10.53
CA CYS A 133 -3.95 6.82 -9.63
C CYS A 133 -3.65 8.14 -10.34
N VAL A 134 -3.13 8.10 -11.56
CA VAL A 134 -2.84 9.29 -12.36
C VAL A 134 -4.12 9.98 -12.84
N ARG A 135 -5.16 9.23 -13.21
CA ARG A 135 -6.44 9.79 -13.66
C ARG A 135 -7.12 10.62 -12.57
N VAL A 136 -7.17 10.09 -11.34
CA VAL A 136 -7.81 10.78 -10.22
C VAL A 136 -6.94 11.90 -9.62
N LEU A 137 -5.65 11.93 -9.95
CA LEU A 137 -4.72 12.97 -9.48
C LEU A 137 -4.85 14.24 -10.30
N LYS A 138 -4.97 15.37 -9.64
CA LYS A 138 -4.97 16.69 -10.30
C LYS A 138 -3.65 16.96 -11.03
N ARG A 139 -3.70 17.80 -12.04
CA ARG A 139 -2.48 18.28 -12.72
C ARG A 139 -1.55 18.96 -11.71
N LYS A 140 -0.27 18.56 -11.74
CA LYS A 140 0.76 18.97 -10.76
C LYS A 140 0.51 18.50 -9.33
N GLY A 141 -0.38 17.52 -9.12
CA GLY A 141 -0.55 16.83 -7.86
C GLY A 141 0.63 15.90 -7.57
N ILE A 142 0.64 15.32 -6.38
CA ILE A 142 1.70 14.44 -5.88
C ILE A 142 1.20 13.01 -5.91
N LEU A 143 1.95 12.13 -6.58
CA LEU A 143 1.78 10.68 -6.49
C LEU A 143 2.94 10.09 -5.70
N ALA A 144 2.66 9.53 -4.53
CA ALA A 144 3.61 8.77 -3.75
C ALA A 144 3.36 7.27 -3.93
N THR A 145 4.39 6.53 -4.33
CA THR A 145 4.28 5.12 -4.65
C THR A 145 5.36 4.31 -3.95
N ALA A 146 4.96 3.23 -3.27
CA ALA A 146 5.89 2.27 -2.69
C ALA A 146 6.06 1.04 -3.61
N TYR A 147 7.28 0.54 -3.64
CA TYR A 147 7.62 -0.72 -4.30
C TYR A 147 8.68 -1.47 -3.50
N ILE A 148 8.79 -2.78 -3.70
CA ILE A 148 9.84 -3.60 -3.07
C ILE A 148 10.95 -3.82 -4.12
N PRO A 149 12.21 -3.41 -3.84
CA PRO A 149 13.32 -3.66 -4.76
C PRO A 149 13.50 -5.17 -5.00
N ARG A 150 13.67 -5.57 -6.27
CA ARG A 150 13.78 -6.97 -6.68
C ARG A 150 14.78 -7.80 -5.87
N PHE A 151 15.89 -7.21 -5.50
CA PHE A 151 16.94 -7.94 -4.78
C PHE A 151 16.82 -7.88 -3.25
N PHE A 152 15.83 -7.17 -2.71
CA PHE A 152 15.59 -7.10 -1.27
C PHE A 152 15.39 -8.48 -0.66
N ILE A 153 14.66 -9.35 -1.35
CA ILE A 153 14.33 -10.69 -0.85
C ILE A 153 15.56 -11.54 -0.57
N PHE A 154 16.63 -11.40 -1.37
CA PHE A 154 17.87 -12.16 -1.17
C PHE A 154 18.56 -11.76 0.13
N GLN A 155 18.61 -10.46 0.43
CA GLN A 155 19.17 -9.98 1.69
C GLN A 155 18.32 -10.44 2.88
N TYR A 156 17.01 -10.34 2.76
CA TYR A 156 16.09 -10.78 3.79
C TYR A 156 16.24 -12.27 4.09
N ILE A 157 16.26 -13.13 3.07
CA ILE A 157 16.43 -14.58 3.21
C ILE A 157 17.81 -14.92 3.79
N ALA A 158 18.87 -14.28 3.30
CA ALA A 158 20.22 -14.52 3.81
C ALA A 158 20.35 -14.24 5.31
N MET A 159 19.58 -13.30 5.82
CA MET A 159 19.60 -12.92 7.24
C MET A 159 18.61 -13.74 8.09
N SER A 160 17.48 -14.17 7.52
CA SER A 160 16.42 -14.84 8.27
C SER A 160 16.46 -16.36 8.19
N ASP A 161 16.61 -16.94 7.00
CA ASP A 161 16.68 -18.39 6.78
C ASP A 161 17.43 -18.73 5.47
N PRO A 162 18.77 -18.83 5.51
CA PRO A 162 19.60 -19.05 4.33
C PRO A 162 19.27 -20.32 3.53
N LYS A 163 18.59 -21.32 4.13
CA LYS A 163 18.20 -22.55 3.44
C LYS A 163 17.28 -22.32 2.24
N TYR A 164 16.58 -21.18 2.20
CA TYR A 164 15.72 -20.81 1.07
C TYR A 164 16.47 -20.12 -0.07
N LEU A 165 17.75 -19.77 0.11
CA LEU A 165 18.59 -19.25 -0.95
C LEU A 165 19.04 -20.38 -1.88
N ASP A 166 18.47 -20.43 -3.07
CA ASP A 166 18.90 -21.35 -4.11
C ASP A 166 18.88 -20.70 -5.51
N LEU A 167 19.47 -21.42 -6.47
CA LEU A 167 19.57 -20.94 -7.84
C LEU A 167 18.19 -20.84 -8.55
N GLN A 168 17.24 -21.70 -8.18
CA GLN A 168 15.90 -21.68 -8.79
C GLN A 168 15.14 -20.43 -8.37
N LEU A 169 15.14 -20.09 -7.07
CA LEU A 169 14.56 -18.85 -6.56
C LEU A 169 15.24 -17.63 -7.18
N ALA A 170 16.57 -17.64 -7.24
CA ALA A 170 17.32 -16.54 -7.84
C ALA A 170 16.94 -16.33 -9.29
N LYS A 171 16.84 -17.40 -10.08
CA LYS A 171 16.43 -17.36 -11.48
C LYS A 171 15.01 -16.81 -11.65
N GLN A 172 14.03 -17.36 -10.90
CA GLN A 172 12.64 -16.92 -10.94
C GLN A 172 12.51 -15.43 -10.64
N LEU A 173 13.12 -14.95 -9.57
CA LEU A 173 13.07 -13.54 -9.17
C LEU A 173 13.78 -12.63 -10.17
N THR A 174 14.92 -13.06 -10.72
CA THR A 174 15.64 -12.26 -11.71
C THR A 174 14.85 -12.14 -13.01
N GLU A 175 14.20 -13.21 -13.44
CA GLU A 175 13.44 -13.25 -14.71
C GLU A 175 12.07 -12.59 -14.59
N THR A 176 11.33 -12.87 -13.51
CA THR A 176 9.92 -12.47 -13.38
C THR A 176 9.66 -11.39 -12.34
N GLY A 177 10.48 -11.33 -11.29
CA GLY A 177 10.23 -10.51 -10.10
C GLY A 177 9.06 -11.01 -9.26
N VAL A 178 8.48 -12.19 -9.52
CA VAL A 178 7.22 -12.65 -8.94
C VAL A 178 7.43 -13.88 -8.06
N LEU A 179 6.86 -13.84 -6.85
CA LEU A 179 6.56 -15.01 -6.03
C LEU A 179 5.05 -15.09 -5.81
N LYS A 180 4.45 -16.22 -6.14
CA LYS A 180 3.01 -16.46 -5.93
C LYS A 180 2.78 -17.27 -4.68
N HIS A 181 1.60 -17.15 -4.10
CA HIS A 181 1.17 -17.95 -2.94
C HIS A 181 1.31 -19.48 -3.16
N SER A 182 1.18 -19.92 -4.40
CA SER A 182 1.39 -21.33 -4.78
C SER A 182 2.86 -21.77 -4.83
N ASP A 183 3.81 -20.85 -4.80
CA ASP A 183 5.23 -21.17 -4.86
C ASP A 183 5.69 -21.69 -3.49
N GLU A 184 6.43 -22.80 -3.46
CA GLU A 184 6.94 -23.42 -2.22
C GLU A 184 7.72 -22.43 -1.33
N LYS A 185 8.35 -21.45 -1.96
CA LYS A 185 9.18 -20.42 -1.29
C LYS A 185 8.49 -19.08 -1.12
N CYS A 186 7.18 -19.02 -1.30
CA CYS A 186 6.41 -17.85 -0.98
C CYS A 186 6.27 -17.72 0.55
N PHE A 187 6.74 -16.61 1.09
CA PHE A 187 6.76 -16.41 2.54
C PHE A 187 5.42 -16.02 3.12
N TRP A 188 4.57 -15.39 2.32
CA TRP A 188 3.35 -14.81 2.84
C TRP A 188 2.20 -14.78 1.83
N THR A 189 2.28 -13.99 0.77
CA THR A 189 1.23 -13.85 -0.26
C THR A 189 1.86 -13.48 -1.59
N ASP A 190 1.04 -13.38 -2.63
CA ASP A 190 1.48 -12.98 -3.96
C ASP A 190 2.26 -11.65 -3.87
N THR A 191 3.49 -11.66 -4.37
CA THR A 191 4.39 -10.49 -4.28
C THR A 191 5.17 -10.29 -5.58
N TYR A 192 5.23 -9.05 -6.04
CA TYR A 192 6.09 -8.55 -7.11
C TYR A 192 7.24 -7.71 -6.51
N TYR A 193 8.47 -8.05 -6.88
CA TYR A 193 9.72 -7.44 -6.42
C TYR A 193 10.38 -6.61 -7.50
#